data_da7c0d03efffc3008b0096e9edfe4f6b
#
_entry.id   da7c0d03efffc3008b0096e9edfe4f6b
#
_cell.length_a   1.000
_cell.length_b   1.000
_cell.length_c   1.000
_cell.angle_alpha   90.00
_cell.angle_beta   90.00
_cell.angle_gamma   90.00
#
_symmetry.space_group_name_H-M   'P 1'
#
loop_
_entity.id
_entity.type
_entity.pdbx_description
1 polymer ?
#
loop_
_entity_poly.entity_id
_entity_poly.type
_entity_poly.pdbx_seq_one_letter_code
_entity_poly.pdbx_strand_id
1 'polypeptide(L)'
;MRAAHWARTHLLWAVLILCAAGGGAQELKPVPLPSPQTEIGRPLMQVLKDRRSARSFSPKELPAQVLSNLLWAAFGVNRPESGKRTAPSAMDWQEIDVYVATADGLYLYDAKANQLIPVVYDDIRAQTGTQPFVKDAPLNLVYVADLARTRSSSADRDMYVAADTGFIAQNVYLFCASEGLATVVRGSIDRPALAKAMRLRPDQRIILAQTVGYPRK
;
A
#
# COMPACT_ATOMS: atom_id res chain seq x y z
N MET A 1 85.16 -0.43 36.07
CA MET A 1 84.08 -0.99 36.78
C MET A 1 82.82 -0.67 36.04
N ARG A 2 82.01 -1.67 35.71
CA ARG A 2 80.97 -1.63 34.63
C ARG A 2 79.65 -1.12 35.16
N ALA A 3 79.07 -0.08 34.49
CA ALA A 3 77.71 0.37 34.74
C ALA A 3 76.77 -0.31 33.73
N ALA A 4 75.74 -0.96 34.25
CA ALA A 4 74.69 -1.63 33.46
C ALA A 4 73.56 -0.67 33.16
N HIS A 5 73.25 -0.53 31.86
CA HIS A 5 72.10 0.22 31.37
C HIS A 5 70.89 -0.71 31.34
N TRP A 6 69.80 -0.30 32.03
CA TRP A 6 68.49 -0.92 31.93
C TRP A 6 67.64 -0.15 30.92
N ALA A 7 67.39 -0.78 29.75
CA ALA A 7 66.44 -0.27 28.80
C ALA A 7 65.01 -0.68 29.20
N ARG A 8 64.14 0.30 29.48
CA ARG A 8 62.71 0.12 29.68
C ARG A 8 62.01 0.15 28.33
N THR A 9 61.54 -1.01 27.87
CA THR A 9 60.63 -1.14 26.72
C THR A 9 59.20 -0.84 27.18
N HIS A 10 58.64 0.31 26.72
CA HIS A 10 57.24 0.65 26.83
C HIS A 10 56.45 -0.05 25.76
N LEU A 11 55.66 -1.06 26.12
CA LEU A 11 54.72 -1.74 25.24
C LEU A 11 53.44 -0.90 25.18
N LEU A 12 53.25 -0.18 24.06
CA LEU A 12 52.04 0.55 23.76
C LEU A 12 50.97 -0.46 23.30
N TRP A 13 49.96 -0.71 24.13
CA TRP A 13 48.75 -1.42 23.73
C TRP A 13 47.84 -0.43 22.98
N ALA A 14 47.73 -0.58 21.65
CA ALA A 14 46.70 0.09 20.88
C ALA A 14 45.40 -0.65 21.05
N VAL A 15 44.48 -0.08 21.84
CA VAL A 15 43.10 -0.55 21.95
C VAL A 15 42.37 -0.12 20.69
N LEU A 16 42.16 -1.06 19.78
CA LEU A 16 41.29 -0.87 18.61
C LEU A 16 39.82 -0.88 19.12
N ILE A 17 39.22 0.31 19.30
CA ILE A 17 37.77 0.43 19.54
C ILE A 17 37.08 0.18 18.21
N LEU A 18 36.58 -1.03 18.03
CA LEU A 18 35.71 -1.40 16.91
C LEU A 18 34.33 -0.78 17.18
N CYS A 19 34.08 0.43 16.65
CA CYS A 19 32.74 0.99 16.59
C CYS A 19 31.89 0.12 15.66
N ALA A 20 31.21 -0.87 16.21
CA ALA A 20 30.13 -1.54 15.53
C ALA A 20 29.01 -0.51 15.31
N ALA A 21 28.95 0.07 14.10
CA ALA A 21 27.80 0.79 13.65
C ALA A 21 26.65 -0.22 13.54
N GLY A 22 25.94 -0.43 14.61
CA GLY A 22 24.68 -1.15 14.65
C GLY A 22 23.64 -0.33 13.86
N GLY A 23 23.60 -0.51 12.55
CA GLY A 23 22.45 -0.12 11.76
C GLY A 23 21.28 -0.98 12.22
N GLY A 24 20.55 -0.53 13.25
CA GLY A 24 19.31 -1.16 13.67
C GLY A 24 18.37 -1.16 12.49
N ALA A 25 18.07 -2.32 11.93
CA ALA A 25 16.98 -2.47 10.98
C ALA A 25 15.73 -1.95 11.71
N GLN A 26 15.18 -0.84 11.23
CA GLN A 26 13.98 -0.26 11.82
C GLN A 26 12.88 -1.33 11.75
N GLU A 27 12.42 -1.79 12.91
CA GLU A 27 11.41 -2.83 12.98
C GLU A 27 10.11 -2.32 12.34
N LEU A 28 9.67 -3.04 11.30
CA LEU A 28 8.46 -2.71 10.54
C LEU A 28 7.22 -3.00 11.40
N LYS A 29 6.74 -2.01 12.15
CA LYS A 29 5.55 -2.17 13.01
C LYS A 29 4.28 -1.85 12.24
N PRO A 30 3.23 -2.70 12.33
CA PRO A 30 1.93 -2.40 11.78
C PRO A 30 1.37 -1.10 12.33
N VAL A 31 0.69 -0.32 11.47
CA VAL A 31 0.02 0.93 11.82
C VAL A 31 -1.47 0.66 11.92
N PRO A 32 -2.06 0.66 13.14
CA PRO A 32 -3.49 0.45 13.31
C PRO A 32 -4.27 1.61 12.70
N LEU A 33 -5.38 1.30 12.06
CA LEU A 33 -6.32 2.28 11.55
C LEU A 33 -7.49 2.44 12.52
N PRO A 34 -8.11 3.63 12.61
CA PRO A 34 -9.37 3.81 13.35
C PRO A 34 -10.45 2.83 12.85
N SER A 35 -11.38 2.44 13.69
CA SER A 35 -12.53 1.64 13.25
C SER A 35 -13.28 2.36 12.11
N PRO A 36 -13.65 1.65 11.03
CA PRO A 36 -14.35 2.26 9.91
C PRO A 36 -15.75 2.72 10.35
N GLN A 37 -16.17 3.89 9.88
CA GLN A 37 -17.49 4.43 10.08
C GLN A 37 -18.39 3.96 8.95
N THR A 38 -19.41 3.17 9.25
CA THR A 38 -20.30 2.54 8.26
C THR A 38 -21.63 3.27 8.04
N GLU A 39 -21.96 4.24 8.92
CA GLU A 39 -23.19 5.03 8.86
C GLU A 39 -22.91 6.45 8.34
N ILE A 40 -22.10 6.56 7.30
CA ILE A 40 -21.73 7.82 6.67
C ILE A 40 -22.02 7.78 5.17
N GLY A 41 -21.87 8.90 4.52
CA GLY A 41 -21.93 9.00 3.07
C GLY A 41 -23.24 9.53 2.54
N ARG A 42 -23.37 9.54 1.22
CA ARG A 42 -24.50 10.06 0.46
C ARG A 42 -25.33 8.92 -0.14
N PRO A 43 -26.61 9.15 -0.46
CA PRO A 43 -27.46 8.14 -1.11
C PRO A 43 -26.82 7.62 -2.41
N LEU A 44 -26.86 6.29 -2.60
CA LEU A 44 -26.16 5.60 -3.69
C LEU A 44 -26.46 6.19 -5.08
N MET A 45 -27.71 6.52 -5.38
CA MET A 45 -28.07 7.06 -6.69
C MET A 45 -27.47 8.45 -6.96
N GLN A 46 -27.27 9.26 -5.92
CA GLN A 46 -26.56 10.54 -6.04
C GLN A 46 -25.07 10.31 -6.27
N VAL A 47 -24.47 9.36 -5.54
CA VAL A 47 -23.07 8.99 -5.68
C VAL A 47 -22.77 8.47 -7.10
N LEU A 48 -23.64 7.60 -7.64
CA LEU A 48 -23.53 7.09 -9.01
C LEU A 48 -23.62 8.22 -10.04
N LYS A 49 -24.52 9.19 -9.84
CA LYS A 49 -24.66 10.37 -10.71
C LYS A 49 -23.38 11.23 -10.72
N ASP A 50 -22.73 11.37 -9.56
CA ASP A 50 -21.57 12.27 -9.40
C ASP A 50 -20.22 11.57 -9.66
N ARG A 51 -20.20 10.23 -9.67
CA ARG A 51 -18.99 9.43 -9.86
C ARG A 51 -18.30 9.79 -11.19
N ARG A 52 -17.04 10.17 -11.12
CA ARG A 52 -16.20 10.50 -12.29
C ARG A 52 -14.75 10.15 -12.05
N SER A 53 -13.96 10.04 -13.11
CA SER A 53 -12.49 9.98 -13.06
C SER A 53 -11.92 11.39 -13.05
N ALA A 54 -11.16 11.72 -12.01
CA ALA A 54 -10.47 13.00 -11.85
C ALA A 54 -8.96 12.79 -11.83
N ARG A 55 -8.20 13.69 -12.47
CA ARG A 55 -6.75 13.59 -12.64
C ARG A 55 -5.99 14.79 -12.10
N SER A 56 -6.64 15.60 -11.26
CA SER A 56 -6.05 16.78 -10.61
C SER A 56 -6.24 16.64 -9.11
N PHE A 57 -5.14 16.54 -8.37
CA PHE A 57 -5.11 16.23 -6.95
C PHE A 57 -4.41 17.32 -6.15
N SER A 58 -4.96 17.65 -4.99
CA SER A 58 -4.26 18.40 -3.96
C SER A 58 -3.24 17.48 -3.27
N PRO A 59 -2.07 17.98 -2.86
CA PRO A 59 -1.11 17.20 -2.08
C PRO A 59 -1.56 16.98 -0.63
N LYS A 60 -2.69 17.52 -0.22
CA LYS A 60 -3.24 17.38 1.15
C LYS A 60 -3.48 15.91 1.47
N GLU A 61 -2.86 15.43 2.54
CA GLU A 61 -3.02 14.06 3.04
C GLU A 61 -4.46 13.77 3.48
N LEU A 62 -4.83 12.48 3.42
CA LEU A 62 -6.09 12.01 3.95
C LEU A 62 -5.94 11.77 5.46
N PRO A 63 -6.88 12.26 6.29
CA PRO A 63 -6.92 11.87 7.71
C PRO A 63 -7.02 10.35 7.87
N ALA A 64 -6.44 9.81 8.93
CA ALA A 64 -6.44 8.37 9.20
C ALA A 64 -7.84 7.75 9.18
N GLN A 65 -8.87 8.48 9.67
CA GLN A 65 -10.26 8.02 9.63
C GLN A 65 -10.79 7.90 8.19
N VAL A 66 -10.49 8.87 7.32
CA VAL A 66 -10.90 8.84 5.91
C VAL A 66 -10.18 7.71 5.17
N LEU A 67 -8.90 7.48 5.47
CA LEU A 67 -8.14 6.36 4.92
C LEU A 67 -8.71 5.02 5.37
N SER A 68 -9.06 4.87 6.65
CA SER A 68 -9.69 3.65 7.17
C SER A 68 -11.01 3.36 6.48
N ASN A 69 -11.89 4.37 6.38
CA ASN A 69 -13.19 4.25 5.72
C ASN A 69 -13.03 3.88 4.24
N LEU A 70 -12.07 4.50 3.53
CA LEU A 70 -11.75 4.22 2.14
C LEU A 70 -11.31 2.76 1.93
N LEU A 71 -10.39 2.27 2.75
CA LEU A 71 -9.84 0.92 2.62
C LEU A 71 -10.88 -0.14 2.99
N TRP A 72 -11.69 0.13 4.02
CA TRP A 72 -12.82 -0.72 4.36
C TRP A 72 -13.86 -0.75 3.24
N ALA A 73 -14.22 0.39 2.66
CA ALA A 73 -15.13 0.44 1.52
C ALA A 73 -14.56 -0.33 0.33
N ALA A 74 -13.27 -0.21 0.05
CA ALA A 74 -12.59 -0.90 -1.04
C ALA A 74 -12.69 -2.42 -0.91
N PHE A 75 -12.15 -2.99 0.17
CA PHE A 75 -12.04 -4.44 0.36
C PHE A 75 -11.99 -4.86 1.84
N GLY A 76 -12.68 -4.13 2.72
CA GLY A 76 -12.77 -4.45 4.14
C GLY A 76 -13.60 -5.69 4.43
N VAL A 77 -13.47 -6.24 5.64
CA VAL A 77 -14.31 -7.34 6.14
C VAL A 77 -15.64 -6.74 6.60
N ASN A 78 -16.75 -7.11 5.94
CA ASN A 78 -18.09 -6.68 6.31
C ASN A 78 -18.95 -7.80 6.91
N ARG A 79 -18.44 -9.03 6.94
CA ARG A 79 -19.04 -10.22 7.56
C ARG A 79 -17.97 -10.92 8.40
N PRO A 80 -17.74 -10.44 9.64
CA PRO A 80 -16.64 -10.93 10.50
C PRO A 80 -16.68 -12.44 10.75
N GLU A 81 -17.89 -13.02 10.88
CA GLU A 81 -18.11 -14.44 11.12
C GLU A 81 -17.61 -15.36 9.97
N SER A 82 -17.58 -14.85 8.75
CA SER A 82 -17.16 -15.59 7.55
C SER A 82 -15.90 -15.01 6.88
N GLY A 83 -15.42 -13.86 7.37
CA GLY A 83 -14.27 -13.15 6.78
C GLY A 83 -14.52 -12.57 5.38
N LYS A 84 -15.79 -12.54 4.93
CA LYS A 84 -16.15 -12.02 3.60
C LYS A 84 -16.07 -10.51 3.54
N ARG A 85 -15.92 -9.99 2.32
CA ARG A 85 -15.49 -8.63 2.03
C ARG A 85 -16.62 -7.75 1.49
N THR A 86 -16.37 -6.45 1.48
CA THR A 86 -17.24 -5.43 0.86
C THR A 86 -17.36 -5.59 -0.65
N ALA A 87 -16.31 -6.04 -1.32
CA ALA A 87 -16.35 -6.45 -2.72
C ALA A 87 -16.48 -7.98 -2.83
N PRO A 88 -17.19 -8.50 -3.85
CA PRO A 88 -17.21 -9.94 -4.12
C PRO A 88 -15.82 -10.40 -4.61
N SER A 89 -15.55 -11.69 -4.43
CA SER A 89 -14.40 -12.35 -5.00
C SER A 89 -14.83 -13.71 -5.58
N ALA A 90 -14.43 -13.98 -6.79
CA ALA A 90 -14.73 -15.22 -7.48
C ALA A 90 -14.24 -16.42 -6.66
N MET A 91 -15.08 -17.44 -6.49
CA MET A 91 -14.77 -18.63 -5.70
C MET A 91 -14.29 -18.35 -4.26
N ASP A 92 -14.57 -17.13 -3.75
CA ASP A 92 -14.06 -16.65 -2.44
C ASP A 92 -12.53 -16.75 -2.30
N TRP A 93 -11.81 -16.54 -3.40
CA TRP A 93 -10.34 -16.60 -3.39
C TRP A 93 -9.70 -15.48 -2.59
N GLN A 94 -10.35 -14.31 -2.58
CA GLN A 94 -9.86 -13.09 -1.95
C GLN A 94 -8.39 -12.81 -2.31
N GLU A 95 -8.04 -13.05 -3.57
CA GLU A 95 -6.69 -13.04 -4.08
C GLU A 95 -6.13 -11.63 -4.27
N ILE A 96 -6.97 -10.60 -4.25
CA ILE A 96 -6.52 -9.22 -4.45
C ILE A 96 -6.03 -8.62 -3.14
N ASP A 97 -4.77 -8.25 -3.10
CA ASP A 97 -4.15 -7.43 -2.07
C ASP A 97 -4.24 -5.94 -2.45
N VAL A 98 -4.60 -5.11 -1.48
CA VAL A 98 -4.63 -3.65 -1.64
C VAL A 98 -3.39 -3.06 -0.98
N TYR A 99 -2.45 -2.60 -1.80
CA TYR A 99 -1.29 -1.85 -1.32
C TYR A 99 -1.58 -0.35 -1.33
N VAL A 100 -1.00 0.35 -0.37
CA VAL A 100 -1.22 1.76 -0.08
C VAL A 100 0.12 2.49 -0.16
N ALA A 101 0.35 3.26 -1.23
CA ALA A 101 1.55 4.06 -1.40
C ALA A 101 1.27 5.51 -0.97
N THR A 102 2.00 5.97 0.04
CA THR A 102 1.98 7.33 0.58
C THR A 102 3.37 7.97 0.51
N ALA A 103 3.53 9.21 0.97
CA ALA A 103 4.83 9.84 1.10
C ALA A 103 5.76 9.10 2.10
N ASP A 104 5.18 8.47 3.12
CA ASP A 104 5.92 7.77 4.19
C ASP A 104 6.33 6.34 3.80
N GLY A 105 5.81 5.83 2.67
CA GLY A 105 6.15 4.49 2.20
C GLY A 105 5.01 3.71 1.58
N LEU A 106 5.26 2.42 1.39
CA LEU A 106 4.32 1.44 0.88
C LEU A 106 3.86 0.52 1.99
N TYR A 107 2.57 0.31 2.07
CA TYR A 107 1.92 -0.54 3.06
C TYR A 107 1.00 -1.55 2.38
N LEU A 108 0.84 -2.73 2.98
CA LEU A 108 -0.21 -3.69 2.65
C LEU A 108 -1.39 -3.50 3.63
N TYR A 109 -2.60 -3.35 3.11
CA TYR A 109 -3.80 -3.30 3.93
C TYR A 109 -4.19 -4.68 4.44
N ASP A 110 -4.11 -4.86 5.76
CA ASP A 110 -4.67 -6.03 6.45
C ASP A 110 -6.12 -5.70 6.86
N ALA A 111 -7.06 -6.18 6.06
CA ALA A 111 -8.47 -5.90 6.30
C ALA A 111 -9.05 -6.64 7.52
N LYS A 112 -8.42 -7.73 7.97
CA LYS A 112 -8.88 -8.49 9.14
C LYS A 112 -8.57 -7.76 10.43
N ALA A 113 -7.38 -7.21 10.54
CA ALA A 113 -6.95 -6.42 11.69
C ALA A 113 -7.24 -4.92 11.53
N ASN A 114 -7.71 -4.47 10.36
CA ASN A 114 -7.88 -3.07 9.98
C ASN A 114 -6.62 -2.24 10.27
N GLN A 115 -5.51 -2.64 9.65
CA GLN A 115 -4.20 -2.02 9.86
C GLN A 115 -3.39 -1.97 8.56
N LEU A 116 -2.35 -1.15 8.54
CA LEU A 116 -1.37 -1.08 7.47
C LEU A 116 -0.09 -1.80 7.89
N ILE A 117 0.30 -2.82 7.12
CA ILE A 117 1.55 -3.55 7.31
C ILE A 117 2.61 -2.90 6.43
N PRO A 118 3.67 -2.31 6.99
CA PRO A 118 4.70 -1.66 6.19
C PRO A 118 5.48 -2.67 5.35
N VAL A 119 5.76 -2.30 4.10
CA VAL A 119 6.51 -3.11 3.12
C VAL A 119 7.85 -2.46 2.79
N VAL A 120 7.84 -1.16 2.46
CA VAL A 120 9.03 -0.33 2.30
C VAL A 120 8.75 1.08 2.82
N TYR A 121 9.78 1.76 3.35
CA TYR A 121 9.66 3.14 3.85
C TYR A 121 10.00 4.20 2.79
N ASP A 122 10.30 3.78 1.55
CA ASP A 122 10.57 4.72 0.47
C ASP A 122 9.28 5.23 -0.16
N ASP A 123 9.24 6.51 -0.52
CA ASP A 123 8.16 7.08 -1.33
C ASP A 123 8.24 6.55 -2.76
N ILE A 124 7.41 5.55 -3.06
CA ILE A 124 7.33 4.95 -4.39
C ILE A 124 6.11 5.43 -5.19
N ARG A 125 5.40 6.48 -4.73
CA ARG A 125 4.20 6.98 -5.43
C ARG A 125 4.45 7.24 -6.91
N ALA A 126 5.59 7.85 -7.25
CA ALA A 126 5.97 8.15 -8.64
C ALA A 126 6.06 6.90 -9.53
N GLN A 127 6.32 5.72 -8.96
CA GLN A 127 6.45 4.45 -9.69
C GLN A 127 5.10 3.77 -9.91
N THR A 128 4.03 4.19 -9.22
CA THR A 128 2.71 3.56 -9.32
C THR A 128 1.98 3.83 -10.63
N GLY A 129 2.56 4.62 -11.53
CA GLY A 129 2.03 4.90 -12.87
C GLY A 129 2.89 5.88 -13.63
N THR A 130 2.64 5.98 -14.95
CA THR A 130 3.40 6.83 -15.86
C THR A 130 2.87 8.28 -15.94
N GLN A 131 1.72 8.56 -15.34
CA GLN A 131 1.09 9.88 -15.38
C GLN A 131 1.74 10.83 -14.37
N PRO A 132 1.96 12.12 -14.73
CA PRO A 132 2.68 13.07 -13.86
C PRO A 132 2.04 13.26 -12.47
N PHE A 133 0.71 13.20 -12.37
CA PHE A 133 -0.01 13.48 -11.14
C PHE A 133 0.15 12.41 -10.06
N VAL A 134 0.66 11.21 -10.38
CA VAL A 134 0.74 10.10 -9.40
C VAL A 134 1.71 10.39 -8.26
N LYS A 135 2.78 11.14 -8.53
CA LYS A 135 3.78 11.55 -7.52
C LYS A 135 3.31 12.66 -6.58
N ASP A 136 2.38 13.51 -7.09
CA ASP A 136 1.88 14.67 -6.34
C ASP A 136 0.64 14.35 -5.51
N ALA A 137 -0.09 13.30 -5.88
CA ALA A 137 -1.27 12.87 -5.13
C ALA A 137 -0.87 12.27 -3.77
N PRO A 138 -1.66 12.48 -2.70
CA PRO A 138 -1.31 12.00 -1.37
C PRO A 138 -1.31 10.47 -1.28
N LEU A 139 -2.09 9.79 -2.11
CA LEU A 139 -2.33 8.36 -2.01
C LEU A 139 -2.46 7.69 -3.38
N ASN A 140 -1.78 6.56 -3.56
CA ASN A 140 -2.02 5.64 -4.66
C ASN A 140 -2.28 4.23 -4.11
N LEU A 141 -3.41 3.65 -4.45
CA LEU A 141 -3.69 2.24 -4.24
C LEU A 141 -3.08 1.44 -5.39
N VAL A 142 -2.49 0.28 -5.09
CA VAL A 142 -2.03 -0.69 -6.09
C VAL A 142 -2.70 -2.02 -5.80
N TYR A 143 -3.44 -2.54 -6.77
CA TYR A 143 -4.14 -3.81 -6.67
C TYR A 143 -3.25 -4.92 -7.21
N VAL A 144 -2.92 -5.88 -6.35
CA VAL A 144 -2.01 -6.97 -6.64
C VAL A 144 -2.74 -8.30 -6.45
N ALA A 145 -2.77 -9.11 -7.48
CA ALA A 145 -3.28 -10.46 -7.37
C ALA A 145 -2.20 -11.40 -6.82
N ASP A 146 -2.50 -12.09 -5.75
CA ASP A 146 -1.72 -13.22 -5.23
C ASP A 146 -2.25 -14.51 -5.87
N LEU A 147 -1.60 -14.95 -6.94
CA LEU A 147 -2.03 -16.09 -7.73
C LEU A 147 -1.91 -17.43 -6.99
N ALA A 148 -1.14 -17.49 -5.90
CA ALA A 148 -1.07 -18.67 -5.04
C ALA A 148 -2.40 -18.95 -4.32
N ARG A 149 -3.27 -17.94 -4.15
CA ARG A 149 -4.61 -18.10 -3.57
C ARG A 149 -5.63 -18.62 -4.57
N THR A 150 -5.34 -18.56 -5.88
CA THR A 150 -6.26 -19.03 -6.92
C THR A 150 -6.10 -20.53 -7.16
N ARG A 151 -7.22 -21.25 -7.31
CA ARG A 151 -7.22 -22.70 -7.54
C ARG A 151 -7.26 -23.09 -9.02
N SER A 152 -7.24 -22.13 -9.91
CA SER A 152 -7.32 -22.33 -11.36
C SER A 152 -6.05 -21.79 -12.04
N SER A 153 -5.58 -22.50 -13.07
CA SER A 153 -4.46 -22.08 -13.93
C SER A 153 -4.90 -21.56 -15.30
N SER A 154 -6.21 -21.34 -15.50
CA SER A 154 -6.83 -21.09 -16.80
C SER A 154 -6.96 -19.61 -17.15
N ALA A 155 -7.37 -19.33 -18.41
CA ALA A 155 -7.78 -18.01 -18.87
C ALA A 155 -8.91 -17.41 -18.00
N ASP A 156 -9.78 -18.27 -17.44
CA ASP A 156 -10.85 -17.86 -16.52
C ASP A 156 -10.29 -17.19 -15.27
N ARG A 157 -9.14 -17.64 -14.74
CA ARG A 157 -8.47 -17.00 -13.61
C ARG A 157 -8.15 -15.53 -13.89
N ASP A 158 -7.57 -15.23 -15.04
CA ASP A 158 -7.17 -13.87 -15.40
C ASP A 158 -8.41 -12.96 -15.58
N MET A 159 -9.50 -13.51 -16.09
CA MET A 159 -10.81 -12.83 -16.16
C MET A 159 -11.35 -12.53 -14.76
N TYR A 160 -11.38 -13.50 -13.84
CA TYR A 160 -11.87 -13.30 -12.48
C TYR A 160 -11.01 -12.31 -11.70
N VAL A 161 -9.69 -12.42 -11.77
CA VAL A 161 -8.75 -11.49 -11.13
C VAL A 161 -9.00 -10.05 -11.61
N ALA A 162 -9.24 -9.85 -12.92
CA ALA A 162 -9.55 -8.54 -13.47
C ALA A 162 -10.92 -8.03 -13.00
N ALA A 163 -11.94 -8.90 -12.97
CA ALA A 163 -13.28 -8.56 -12.51
C ALA A 163 -13.28 -8.17 -11.02
N ASP A 164 -12.66 -8.99 -10.16
CA ASP A 164 -12.58 -8.77 -8.72
C ASP A 164 -11.83 -7.46 -8.40
N THR A 165 -10.74 -7.19 -9.14
CA THR A 165 -10.06 -5.88 -9.06
C THR A 165 -10.99 -4.73 -9.46
N GLY A 166 -11.81 -4.92 -10.50
CA GLY A 166 -12.78 -3.93 -10.95
C GLY A 166 -13.85 -3.62 -9.90
N PHE A 167 -14.33 -4.65 -9.18
CA PHE A 167 -15.31 -4.47 -8.09
C PHE A 167 -14.71 -3.65 -6.94
N ILE A 168 -13.48 -3.95 -6.53
CA ILE A 168 -12.77 -3.20 -5.49
C ILE A 168 -12.56 -1.74 -5.94
N ALA A 169 -12.09 -1.54 -7.16
CA ALA A 169 -11.84 -0.21 -7.70
C ALA A 169 -13.12 0.63 -7.83
N GLN A 170 -14.26 0.00 -8.16
CA GLN A 170 -15.55 0.67 -8.20
C GLN A 170 -16.03 1.09 -6.80
N ASN A 171 -15.82 0.27 -5.78
CA ASN A 171 -16.11 0.67 -4.40
C ASN A 171 -15.34 1.93 -4.00
N VAL A 172 -14.05 2.02 -4.37
CA VAL A 172 -13.23 3.24 -4.16
C VAL A 172 -13.80 4.44 -4.92
N TYR A 173 -14.25 4.27 -6.17
CA TYR A 173 -14.89 5.34 -6.92
C TYR A 173 -16.15 5.86 -6.21
N LEU A 174 -17.00 4.96 -5.74
CA LEU A 174 -18.23 5.33 -5.05
C LEU A 174 -17.95 6.02 -3.72
N PHE A 175 -17.03 5.48 -2.92
CA PHE A 175 -16.59 6.13 -1.68
C PHE A 175 -16.06 7.55 -1.94
N CYS A 176 -15.16 7.70 -2.91
CA CYS A 176 -14.61 9.02 -3.27
C CYS A 176 -15.68 10.00 -3.72
N ALA A 177 -16.65 9.55 -4.52
CA ALA A 177 -17.75 10.40 -4.96
C ALA A 177 -18.67 10.80 -3.79
N SER A 178 -18.86 9.91 -2.79
CA SER A 178 -19.61 10.19 -1.57
C SER A 178 -18.93 11.25 -0.72
N GLU A 179 -17.60 11.12 -0.53
CA GLU A 179 -16.82 11.92 0.41
C GLU A 179 -16.18 13.17 -0.24
N GLY A 180 -16.51 13.48 -1.51
CA GLY A 180 -15.96 14.63 -2.21
C GLY A 180 -14.47 14.51 -2.56
N LEU A 181 -13.96 13.29 -2.65
CA LEU A 181 -12.59 12.98 -3.07
C LEU A 181 -12.51 12.84 -4.59
N ALA A 182 -11.33 13.10 -5.12
CA ALA A 182 -10.94 12.82 -6.50
C ALA A 182 -10.31 11.43 -6.58
N THR A 183 -10.61 10.70 -7.66
CA THR A 183 -9.99 9.39 -7.92
C THR A 183 -9.95 9.04 -9.39
N VAL A 184 -8.98 8.20 -9.79
CA VAL A 184 -8.89 7.60 -11.12
C VAL A 184 -8.16 6.25 -11.09
N VAL A 185 -8.76 5.22 -11.69
CA VAL A 185 -8.10 3.93 -11.96
C VAL A 185 -7.17 4.07 -13.16
N ARG A 186 -6.03 3.39 -13.10
CA ARG A 186 -4.96 3.44 -14.11
C ARG A 186 -4.41 2.04 -14.40
N GLY A 187 -4.18 1.78 -15.72
CA GLY A 187 -3.48 0.58 -16.19
C GLY A 187 -2.08 0.88 -16.76
N SER A 188 -1.75 2.17 -16.98
CA SER A 188 -0.46 2.60 -17.51
C SER A 188 0.59 2.60 -16.39
N ILE A 189 1.24 1.46 -16.21
CA ILE A 189 2.17 1.14 -15.11
C ILE A 189 3.35 0.38 -15.71
N ASP A 190 4.58 0.76 -15.35
CA ASP A 190 5.76 -0.09 -15.55
C ASP A 190 5.72 -1.21 -14.48
N ARG A 191 5.03 -2.30 -14.81
CA ARG A 191 4.81 -3.40 -13.87
C ARG A 191 6.09 -4.08 -13.40
N PRO A 192 7.09 -4.36 -14.24
CA PRO A 192 8.35 -4.94 -13.80
C PRO A 192 9.11 -4.07 -12.80
N ALA A 193 9.23 -2.77 -13.09
CA ALA A 193 9.90 -1.81 -12.20
C ALA A 193 9.15 -1.67 -10.87
N LEU A 194 7.83 -1.52 -10.91
CA LEU A 194 7.01 -1.38 -9.72
C LEU A 194 7.01 -2.66 -8.87
N ALA A 195 6.92 -3.84 -9.48
CA ALA A 195 6.97 -5.12 -8.75
C ALA A 195 8.28 -5.29 -7.97
N LYS A 196 9.41 -4.88 -8.58
CA LYS A 196 10.71 -4.86 -7.92
C LYS A 196 10.74 -3.88 -6.73
N ALA A 197 10.24 -2.66 -6.91
CA ALA A 197 10.16 -1.65 -5.84
C ALA A 197 9.27 -2.09 -4.69
N MET A 198 8.15 -2.75 -4.98
CA MET A 198 7.21 -3.31 -4.01
C MET A 198 7.70 -4.63 -3.37
N ARG A 199 8.84 -5.19 -3.81
CA ARG A 199 9.37 -6.50 -3.37
C ARG A 199 8.35 -7.64 -3.53
N LEU A 200 7.60 -7.63 -4.63
CA LEU A 200 6.59 -8.65 -4.90
C LEU A 200 7.23 -10.02 -5.20
N ARG A 201 6.55 -11.08 -4.78
CA ARG A 201 6.90 -12.45 -5.13
C ARG A 201 6.57 -12.75 -6.60
N PRO A 202 7.18 -13.79 -7.20
CA PRO A 202 6.93 -14.15 -8.61
C PRO A 202 5.46 -14.53 -8.92
N ASP A 203 4.71 -14.99 -7.92
CA ASP A 203 3.30 -15.36 -8.01
C ASP A 203 2.35 -14.20 -7.72
N GLN A 204 2.87 -13.00 -7.47
CA GLN A 204 2.10 -11.78 -7.30
C GLN A 204 2.12 -10.94 -8.58
N ARG A 205 0.96 -10.47 -9.02
CA ARG A 205 0.80 -9.70 -10.26
C ARG A 205 0.08 -8.38 -10.02
N ILE A 206 0.69 -7.26 -10.42
CA ILE A 206 0.05 -5.94 -10.42
C ILE A 206 -1.02 -5.91 -11.50
N ILE A 207 -2.27 -5.66 -11.14
CA ILE A 207 -3.40 -5.59 -12.05
C ILE A 207 -3.66 -4.14 -12.46
N LEU A 208 -4.04 -3.30 -11.51
CA LEU A 208 -4.33 -1.88 -11.70
C LEU A 208 -3.76 -1.05 -10.55
N ALA A 209 -3.72 0.26 -10.73
CA ALA A 209 -3.52 1.21 -9.65
C ALA A 209 -4.64 2.25 -9.64
N GLN A 210 -4.87 2.91 -8.51
CA GLN A 210 -5.89 3.94 -8.36
C GLN A 210 -5.38 5.09 -7.50
N THR A 211 -5.35 6.28 -8.08
CA THR A 211 -4.98 7.50 -7.35
C THR A 211 -6.18 8.03 -6.59
N VAL A 212 -5.98 8.45 -5.35
CA VAL A 212 -6.99 9.06 -4.48
C VAL A 212 -6.42 10.30 -3.79
N GLY A 213 -7.23 11.33 -3.63
CA GLY A 213 -6.89 12.56 -2.90
C GLY A 213 -8.00 13.58 -2.96
N TYR A 214 -7.79 14.74 -2.36
CA TYR A 214 -8.72 15.86 -2.53
C TYR A 214 -8.58 16.45 -3.95
N PRO A 215 -9.68 16.93 -4.56
CA PRO A 215 -9.58 17.62 -5.84
C PRO A 215 -8.76 18.91 -5.68
N ARG A 216 -7.89 19.19 -6.65
CA ARG A 216 -7.23 20.52 -6.75
C ARG A 216 -8.27 21.51 -7.26
N LYS A 217 -8.47 22.56 -6.52
CA LYS A 217 -9.30 23.71 -6.91
C LYS A 217 -8.60 24.52 -8.00
#